data_92166ac8ab5b7bec07af22a4998e0220
#
_entry.id   92166ac8ab5b7bec07af22a4998e0220
#
_cell.length_a   1.000
_cell.length_b   1.000
_cell.length_c   1.000
_cell.angle_alpha   90.00
_cell.angle_beta   90.00
_cell.angle_gamma   90.00
#
_symmetry.space_group_name_H-M   'P 1'
#
loop_
_entity.id
_entity.type
_entity.pdbx_description
1 polymer ?
#
loop_
_entity_poly.entity_id
_entity_poly.type
_entity_poly.pdbx_seq_one_letter_code
_entity_poly.pdbx_strand_id
1 'polypeptide(L)'
;MHMNEGIGDTVSLTSVTIISPEAANGRNVVALGVVTALASIKKTAVFRPAVCRKDTFTDILLEASNTGLTREQSVGVCPRRAREDKAGSRADIVAAYTEAIEAAQPEAVVIVGTDKSPVNDPALFAFNADVAADLKAPVLLAVCTINRTPEQVRFTVEASTATIEAAGTKVVGVFITGCKDDQPEALHAEFADYPVPVWTLPAVDFSEEGAVAKASEAFSFNVDTADLLAAIDAPFEVPTTPYAFQYSLLGKAKADRKTIVLPEGEEDRIIKAADYLLERDVVDLIIAGDENAILARGEELGLKSLSKAKFQAMDDEEVLTPMVAKLCELRAKKGMTEDQARKQLTD
;
A
#
# COMPACT_ATOMS: atom_id res chain seq x y z
N MET A 1 9.72 25.54 34.60
CA MET A 1 10.19 24.23 35.05
C MET A 1 9.88 23.24 33.91
N HIS A 2 10.92 22.95 33.14
CA HIS A 2 10.82 22.12 31.95
C HIS A 2 10.62 20.67 32.34
N MET A 3 9.62 20.03 31.80
CA MET A 3 9.65 18.56 31.64
C MET A 3 9.64 18.27 30.14
N ASN A 4 10.83 17.95 29.67
CA ASN A 4 11.12 17.40 28.37
C ASN A 4 11.02 15.88 28.55
N GLU A 5 9.87 15.31 28.26
CA GLU A 5 9.71 13.84 28.28
C GLU A 5 9.96 13.30 26.87
N GLY A 6 10.90 12.39 26.84
CA GLY A 6 11.55 11.72 25.75
C GLY A 6 10.69 11.41 24.53
N ILE A 7 11.12 11.95 23.41
CA ILE A 7 10.86 11.37 22.09
C ILE A 7 11.69 10.09 22.07
N GLY A 8 11.05 8.97 22.34
CA GLY A 8 11.65 7.67 22.05
C GLY A 8 11.99 7.65 20.56
N ASP A 9 13.20 7.23 20.23
CA ASP A 9 13.67 7.01 18.86
C ASP A 9 12.62 6.12 18.14
N THR A 10 11.76 6.74 17.35
CA THR A 10 10.94 6.00 16.39
C THR A 10 11.90 5.48 15.34
N VAL A 11 12.29 4.21 15.45
CA VAL A 11 13.05 3.51 14.42
C VAL A 11 12.33 3.74 13.11
N SER A 12 12.98 4.46 12.20
CA SER A 12 12.39 4.76 10.88
C SER A 12 12.27 3.45 10.12
N LEU A 13 11.05 3.10 9.71
CA LEU A 13 10.79 1.91 8.92
C LEU A 13 11.52 2.01 7.58
N THR A 14 12.45 1.12 7.32
CA THR A 14 13.10 0.96 6.02
C THR A 14 12.18 0.17 5.09
N SER A 15 11.72 0.76 4.00
CA SER A 15 10.89 0.07 2.99
C SER A 15 11.57 0.12 1.63
N VAL A 16 11.56 -0.98 0.89
CA VAL A 16 12.11 -1.04 -0.48
C VAL A 16 11.25 -1.94 -1.35
N THR A 17 11.02 -1.51 -2.60
CA THR A 17 10.26 -2.27 -3.58
C THR A 17 11.18 -2.86 -4.65
N ILE A 18 11.03 -4.15 -4.96
CA ILE A 18 11.75 -4.82 -6.04
C ILE A 18 10.79 -5.10 -7.18
N ILE A 19 11.04 -4.48 -8.33
CA ILE A 19 10.24 -4.67 -9.54
C ILE A 19 11.11 -4.90 -10.77
N SER A 20 10.50 -5.44 -11.80
CA SER A 20 11.13 -5.64 -13.10
C SER A 20 10.16 -5.34 -14.23
N PRO A 21 10.62 -4.75 -15.34
CA PRO A 21 9.80 -4.53 -16.52
C PRO A 21 9.57 -5.81 -17.34
N GLU A 22 10.23 -6.91 -16.99
CA GLU A 22 10.31 -8.12 -17.80
C GLU A 22 9.80 -9.34 -17.03
N ALA A 23 9.28 -10.32 -17.75
CA ALA A 23 8.95 -11.63 -17.20
C ALA A 23 10.21 -12.52 -17.08
N ALA A 24 10.24 -13.43 -16.11
CA ALA A 24 11.27 -14.48 -15.93
C ALA A 24 12.72 -13.95 -15.95
N ASN A 25 13.04 -12.93 -15.19
CA ASN A 25 14.22 -12.08 -15.35
C ASN A 25 15.20 -12.04 -14.19
N GLY A 26 15.18 -13.02 -13.32
CA GLY A 26 16.06 -13.04 -12.14
C GLY A 26 15.67 -12.10 -11.00
N ARG A 27 14.51 -11.39 -11.07
CA ARG A 27 13.99 -10.62 -9.93
C ARG A 27 13.93 -11.45 -8.64
N ASN A 28 13.66 -12.76 -8.75
CA ASN A 28 13.58 -13.65 -7.60
C ASN A 28 14.93 -13.79 -6.88
N VAL A 29 16.05 -13.80 -7.60
CA VAL A 29 17.41 -13.80 -6.99
C VAL A 29 17.61 -12.53 -6.19
N VAL A 30 17.25 -11.37 -6.78
CA VAL A 30 17.34 -10.07 -6.12
C VAL A 30 16.45 -10.05 -4.88
N ALA A 31 15.19 -10.47 -5.00
CA ALA A 31 14.25 -10.45 -3.89
C ALA A 31 14.70 -11.32 -2.71
N LEU A 32 15.13 -12.55 -2.99
CA LEU A 32 15.64 -13.45 -1.95
C LEU A 32 16.90 -12.90 -1.29
N GLY A 33 17.85 -12.39 -2.10
CA GLY A 33 19.09 -11.81 -1.60
C GLY A 33 18.87 -10.60 -0.71
N VAL A 34 18.00 -9.66 -1.13
CA VAL A 34 17.67 -8.47 -0.34
C VAL A 34 16.95 -8.85 0.97
N VAL A 35 15.98 -9.79 0.92
CA VAL A 35 15.31 -10.27 2.14
C VAL A 35 16.30 -10.89 3.10
N THR A 36 17.19 -11.78 2.61
CA THR A 36 18.20 -12.46 3.45
C THR A 36 19.20 -11.46 4.04
N ALA A 37 19.69 -10.51 3.24
CA ALA A 37 20.61 -9.48 3.70
C ALA A 37 19.99 -8.61 4.79
N LEU A 38 18.77 -8.10 4.58
CA LEU A 38 18.07 -7.28 5.57
C LEU A 38 17.69 -8.10 6.83
N ALA A 39 17.21 -9.32 6.66
CA ALA A 39 16.84 -10.18 7.80
C ALA A 39 18.02 -10.59 8.69
N SER A 40 19.24 -10.51 8.19
CA SER A 40 20.45 -10.77 8.99
C SER A 40 20.76 -9.66 10.00
N ILE A 41 20.19 -8.45 9.83
CA ILE A 41 20.55 -7.26 10.62
C ILE A 41 19.34 -6.50 11.18
N LYS A 42 18.17 -6.65 10.59
CA LYS A 42 16.92 -5.96 10.96
C LYS A 42 15.77 -6.96 11.05
N LYS A 43 14.75 -6.65 11.84
CA LYS A 43 13.49 -7.38 11.81
C LYS A 43 12.77 -7.07 10.48
N THR A 44 12.81 -8.02 9.54
CA THR A 44 12.47 -7.81 8.15
C THR A 44 11.21 -8.57 7.76
N ALA A 45 10.19 -7.84 7.31
CA ALA A 45 8.97 -8.39 6.72
C ALA A 45 9.07 -8.48 5.19
N VAL A 46 8.25 -9.35 4.61
CA VAL A 46 8.02 -9.44 3.17
C VAL A 46 6.57 -9.08 2.88
N PHE A 47 6.35 -8.30 1.81
CA PHE A 47 5.02 -8.00 1.32
C PHE A 47 4.92 -8.16 -0.19
N ARG A 48 3.85 -8.82 -0.66
CA ARG A 48 3.56 -9.10 -2.07
C ARG A 48 2.27 -8.39 -2.48
N PRO A 49 2.34 -7.19 -3.10
CA PRO A 49 1.17 -6.37 -3.44
C PRO A 49 0.14 -7.10 -4.29
N ALA A 50 0.60 -7.82 -5.33
CA ALA A 50 -0.29 -8.58 -6.19
C ALA A 50 0.34 -9.93 -6.54
N VAL A 51 -0.24 -11.04 -6.05
CA VAL A 51 0.32 -12.37 -6.24
C VAL A 51 -0.78 -13.44 -6.36
N CYS A 52 -0.50 -14.49 -7.14
CA CYS A 52 -1.39 -15.64 -7.24
C CYS A 52 -1.34 -16.49 -5.96
N ARG A 53 -2.48 -17.07 -5.57
CA ARG A 53 -2.56 -17.96 -4.40
C ARG A 53 -1.60 -19.16 -4.43
N LYS A 54 -1.19 -19.60 -5.62
CA LYS A 54 -0.28 -20.75 -5.82
C LYS A 54 1.17 -20.36 -6.09
N ASP A 55 1.57 -19.16 -5.68
CA ASP A 55 2.94 -18.69 -5.85
C ASP A 55 3.86 -19.26 -4.77
N THR A 56 4.64 -20.29 -5.11
CA THR A 56 5.57 -20.95 -4.18
C THR A 56 6.75 -20.04 -3.79
N PHE A 57 7.09 -19.07 -4.63
CA PHE A 57 8.19 -18.16 -4.31
C PHE A 57 7.89 -17.26 -3.10
N THR A 58 6.61 -16.95 -2.85
CA THR A 58 6.20 -16.23 -1.63
C THR A 58 6.59 -17.00 -0.37
N ASP A 59 6.44 -18.33 -0.38
CA ASP A 59 6.78 -19.16 0.79
C ASP A 59 8.29 -19.14 1.05
N ILE A 60 9.11 -19.21 0.00
CA ILE A 60 10.58 -19.06 0.09
C ILE A 60 10.97 -17.72 0.70
N LEU A 61 10.33 -16.62 0.29
CA LEU A 61 10.60 -15.30 0.85
C LEU A 61 10.17 -15.19 2.32
N LEU A 62 9.06 -15.81 2.69
CA LEU A 62 8.59 -15.82 4.08
C LEU A 62 9.52 -16.62 4.99
N GLU A 63 10.04 -17.74 4.52
CA GLU A 63 11.07 -18.53 5.23
C GLU A 63 12.38 -17.75 5.41
N ALA A 64 12.76 -16.93 4.43
CA ALA A 64 13.94 -16.08 4.52
C ALA A 64 13.73 -14.83 5.42
N SER A 65 12.47 -14.43 5.65
CA SER A 65 12.11 -13.33 6.54
C SER A 65 12.17 -13.76 8.02
N ASN A 66 12.11 -12.80 8.95
CA ASN A 66 12.21 -13.09 10.38
C ASN A 66 11.09 -12.46 11.23
N THR A 67 9.94 -12.14 10.62
CA THR A 67 8.80 -11.53 11.31
C THR A 67 7.71 -12.53 11.70
N GLY A 68 7.68 -13.71 11.12
CA GLY A 68 6.64 -14.72 11.35
C GLY A 68 5.25 -14.38 10.77
N LEU A 69 5.17 -13.40 9.87
CA LEU A 69 3.92 -13.13 9.15
C LEU A 69 3.48 -14.34 8.34
N THR A 70 2.18 -14.62 8.38
CA THR A 70 1.60 -15.66 7.52
C THR A 70 1.53 -15.17 6.07
N ARG A 71 1.29 -16.12 5.15
CA ARG A 71 1.10 -15.80 3.74
C ARG A 71 -0.08 -14.81 3.53
N GLU A 72 -1.18 -15.03 4.23
CA GLU A 72 -2.37 -14.19 4.14
C GLU A 72 -2.09 -12.75 4.57
N GLN A 73 -1.29 -12.57 5.60
CA GLN A 73 -0.88 -11.26 6.10
C GLN A 73 0.15 -10.55 5.20
N SER A 74 0.86 -11.31 4.36
CA SER A 74 1.96 -10.82 3.51
C SER A 74 1.55 -10.56 2.07
N VAL A 75 0.26 -10.71 1.71
CA VAL A 75 -0.21 -10.55 0.34
C VAL A 75 -1.37 -9.56 0.27
N GLY A 76 -1.37 -8.72 -0.77
CA GLY A 76 -2.45 -7.80 -1.04
C GLY A 76 -3.56 -8.44 -1.86
N VAL A 77 -3.60 -8.22 -3.17
CA VAL A 77 -4.66 -8.66 -4.06
C VAL A 77 -4.21 -9.76 -5.02
N CYS A 78 -5.16 -10.42 -5.72
CA CYS A 78 -4.79 -11.26 -6.84
C CYS A 78 -4.53 -10.43 -8.12
N PRO A 79 -3.60 -10.84 -9.01
CA PRO A 79 -3.25 -10.08 -10.21
C PRO A 79 -4.41 -9.87 -11.19
N ARG A 80 -5.41 -10.74 -11.17
CA ARG A 80 -6.63 -10.57 -11.96
C ARG A 80 -7.40 -9.34 -11.50
N ARG A 81 -7.64 -9.18 -10.19
CA ARG A 81 -8.31 -8.01 -9.62
C ARG A 81 -7.54 -6.71 -9.91
N ALA A 82 -6.21 -6.75 -9.81
CA ALA A 82 -5.37 -5.60 -10.14
C ALA A 82 -5.52 -5.12 -11.59
N ARG A 83 -5.87 -6.00 -12.53
CA ARG A 83 -6.16 -5.64 -13.93
C ARG A 83 -7.59 -5.15 -14.12
N GLU A 84 -8.57 -5.75 -13.45
CA GLU A 84 -9.99 -5.42 -13.57
C GLU A 84 -10.35 -4.12 -12.84
N ASP A 85 -9.75 -3.86 -11.68
CA ASP A 85 -9.97 -2.68 -10.84
C ASP A 85 -8.66 -2.19 -10.23
N LYS A 86 -7.92 -1.37 -10.96
CA LYS A 86 -6.64 -0.80 -10.51
C LYS A 86 -6.81 0.09 -9.28
N ALA A 87 -7.85 0.93 -9.28
CA ALA A 87 -8.06 1.91 -8.21
C ALA A 87 -8.41 1.24 -6.88
N GLY A 88 -9.41 0.35 -6.87
CA GLY A 88 -9.78 -0.42 -5.69
C GLY A 88 -8.66 -1.32 -5.21
N SER A 89 -7.91 -1.94 -6.13
CA SER A 89 -6.76 -2.78 -5.77
C SER A 89 -5.64 -2.00 -5.08
N ARG A 90 -5.34 -0.76 -5.51
CA ARG A 90 -4.34 0.08 -4.85
C ARG A 90 -4.76 0.43 -3.43
N ALA A 91 -6.02 0.78 -3.22
CA ALA A 91 -6.56 1.05 -1.88
C ALA A 91 -6.46 -0.20 -0.97
N ASP A 92 -6.85 -1.36 -1.47
CA ASP A 92 -6.77 -2.62 -0.71
C ASP A 92 -5.32 -3.02 -0.40
N ILE A 93 -4.39 -2.80 -1.33
CA ILE A 93 -2.95 -3.07 -1.13
C ILE A 93 -2.39 -2.18 -0.02
N VAL A 94 -2.71 -0.88 -0.02
CA VAL A 94 -2.27 0.04 1.05
C VAL A 94 -2.82 -0.40 2.40
N ALA A 95 -4.08 -0.82 2.46
CA ALA A 95 -4.69 -1.35 3.69
C ALA A 95 -3.98 -2.61 4.18
N ALA A 96 -3.83 -3.63 3.33
CA ALA A 96 -3.18 -4.89 3.67
C ALA A 96 -1.71 -4.71 4.09
N TYR A 97 -0.98 -3.81 3.41
CA TYR A 97 0.39 -3.47 3.77
C TYR A 97 0.48 -2.86 5.17
N THR A 98 -0.40 -1.93 5.49
CA THR A 98 -0.37 -1.29 6.82
C THR A 98 -0.77 -2.27 7.92
N GLU A 99 -1.77 -3.13 7.68
CA GLU A 99 -2.13 -4.21 8.61
C GLU A 99 -0.96 -5.17 8.86
N ALA A 100 -0.19 -5.52 7.82
CA ALA A 100 1.02 -6.35 7.96
C ALA A 100 2.09 -5.67 8.81
N ILE A 101 2.31 -4.36 8.62
CA ILE A 101 3.27 -3.58 9.43
C ILE A 101 2.80 -3.51 10.88
N GLU A 102 1.52 -3.22 11.12
CA GLU A 102 0.96 -3.14 12.48
C GLU A 102 1.07 -4.49 13.21
N ALA A 103 0.82 -5.60 12.51
CA ALA A 103 0.92 -6.93 13.09
C ALA A 103 2.36 -7.36 13.40
N ALA A 104 3.29 -7.09 12.49
CA ALA A 104 4.67 -7.55 12.59
C ALA A 104 5.59 -6.59 13.33
N GLN A 105 5.29 -5.28 13.32
CA GLN A 105 6.19 -4.23 13.83
C GLN A 105 7.63 -4.42 13.32
N PRO A 106 7.85 -4.46 11.99
CA PRO A 106 9.15 -4.69 11.40
C PRO A 106 10.01 -3.42 11.43
N GLU A 107 11.33 -3.59 11.35
CA GLU A 107 12.30 -2.51 11.12
C GLU A 107 12.54 -2.28 9.62
N ALA A 108 12.34 -3.34 8.81
CA ALA A 108 12.44 -3.27 7.36
C ALA A 108 11.32 -4.07 6.67
N VAL A 109 10.90 -3.61 5.49
CA VAL A 109 9.92 -4.31 4.62
C VAL A 109 10.45 -4.40 3.21
N VAL A 110 10.54 -5.61 2.69
CA VAL A 110 10.85 -5.88 1.28
C VAL A 110 9.54 -6.14 0.53
N ILE A 111 9.20 -5.22 -0.36
CA ILE A 111 8.01 -5.29 -1.19
C ILE A 111 8.41 -5.89 -2.53
N VAL A 112 7.81 -7.01 -2.93
CA VAL A 112 8.18 -7.69 -4.17
C VAL A 112 7.02 -7.66 -5.15
N GLY A 113 7.20 -6.89 -6.22
CA GLY A 113 6.19 -6.67 -7.25
C GLY A 113 5.83 -7.94 -8.02
N THR A 114 4.79 -7.87 -8.82
CA THR A 114 4.28 -8.97 -9.63
C THR A 114 4.99 -9.04 -10.98
N ASP A 115 5.25 -10.27 -11.46
CA ASP A 115 5.90 -10.55 -12.76
C ASP A 115 5.23 -11.67 -13.59
N LYS A 116 4.07 -12.14 -13.16
CA LYS A 116 3.44 -13.33 -13.78
C LYS A 116 2.66 -12.99 -15.05
N SER A 117 3.33 -12.36 -16.02
CA SER A 117 2.90 -12.44 -17.41
C SER A 117 3.95 -13.23 -18.20
N PRO A 118 3.58 -14.20 -19.03
CA PRO A 118 4.54 -14.83 -19.95
C PRO A 118 5.05 -13.87 -21.03
N VAL A 119 4.49 -12.68 -21.09
CA VAL A 119 4.85 -11.58 -21.98
C VAL A 119 5.11 -10.33 -21.16
N ASN A 120 6.01 -9.47 -21.62
CA ASN A 120 6.20 -8.15 -21.04
C ASN A 120 4.85 -7.40 -20.98
N ASP A 121 4.47 -6.95 -19.80
CA ASP A 121 3.24 -6.21 -19.58
C ASP A 121 3.55 -4.82 -19.00
N PRO A 122 3.67 -3.80 -19.89
CA PRO A 122 3.97 -2.44 -19.45
C PRO A 122 2.92 -1.87 -18.47
N ALA A 123 1.66 -2.30 -18.59
CA ALA A 123 0.61 -1.86 -17.69
C ALA A 123 0.79 -2.44 -16.28
N LEU A 124 1.30 -3.67 -16.18
CA LEU A 124 1.63 -4.30 -14.90
C LEU A 124 2.89 -3.67 -14.27
N PHE A 125 3.88 -3.34 -15.09
CA PHE A 125 5.08 -2.64 -14.61
C PHE A 125 4.72 -1.26 -14.05
N ALA A 126 3.95 -0.46 -14.79
CA ALA A 126 3.45 0.83 -14.31
C ALA A 126 2.60 0.69 -13.04
N PHE A 127 1.75 -0.33 -12.94
CA PHE A 127 1.01 -0.63 -11.71
C PHE A 127 1.92 -0.92 -10.52
N ASN A 128 3.00 -1.69 -10.71
CA ASN A 128 3.98 -1.94 -9.64
C ASN A 128 4.70 -0.65 -9.21
N ALA A 129 5.01 0.26 -10.14
CA ALA A 129 5.59 1.56 -9.83
C ALA A 129 4.62 2.46 -9.04
N ASP A 130 3.34 2.50 -9.47
CA ASP A 130 2.28 3.20 -8.75
C ASP A 130 2.13 2.68 -7.31
N VAL A 131 2.14 1.36 -7.12
CA VAL A 131 2.06 0.74 -5.79
C VAL A 131 3.29 1.08 -4.95
N ALA A 132 4.49 1.08 -5.52
CA ALA A 132 5.70 1.48 -4.79
C ALA A 132 5.59 2.93 -4.27
N ALA A 133 5.03 3.85 -5.08
CA ALA A 133 4.75 5.21 -4.67
C ALA A 133 3.69 5.28 -3.56
N ASP A 134 2.59 4.53 -3.66
CA ASP A 134 1.54 4.47 -2.63
C ASP A 134 2.08 3.96 -1.28
N LEU A 135 2.99 2.99 -1.32
CA LEU A 135 3.64 2.43 -0.13
C LEU A 135 4.87 3.24 0.33
N LYS A 136 5.15 4.36 -0.33
CA LYS A 136 6.28 5.26 -0.04
C LYS A 136 7.63 4.54 -0.01
N ALA A 137 7.82 3.58 -0.90
CA ALA A 137 9.01 2.76 -0.95
C ALA A 137 9.84 3.10 -2.21
N PRO A 138 11.16 3.32 -2.09
CA PRO A 138 12.05 3.40 -3.24
C PRO A 138 12.17 2.06 -3.95
N VAL A 139 12.69 2.09 -5.16
CA VAL A 139 12.73 0.93 -6.04
C VAL A 139 14.16 0.42 -6.26
N LEU A 140 14.36 -0.87 -6.06
CA LEU A 140 15.44 -1.65 -6.64
C LEU A 140 14.92 -2.26 -7.96
N LEU A 141 15.49 -1.84 -9.07
CA LEU A 141 15.07 -2.24 -10.40
C LEU A 141 15.87 -3.47 -10.85
N ALA A 142 15.20 -4.56 -11.21
CA ALA A 142 15.83 -5.76 -11.75
C ALA A 142 15.62 -5.84 -13.27
N VAL A 143 16.69 -5.90 -14.04
CA VAL A 143 16.67 -5.98 -15.52
C VAL A 143 17.54 -7.15 -15.99
N CYS A 144 17.04 -7.94 -16.94
CA CYS A 144 17.73 -9.11 -17.45
C CYS A 144 18.64 -8.78 -18.63
N THR A 145 19.84 -9.37 -18.68
CA THR A 145 20.78 -9.20 -19.80
C THR A 145 20.74 -10.33 -20.85
N ILE A 146 19.89 -11.35 -20.68
CA ILE A 146 19.85 -12.50 -21.60
C ILE A 146 19.54 -12.04 -23.03
N ASN A 147 20.43 -12.39 -23.96
CA ASN A 147 20.37 -12.05 -25.39
C ASN A 147 20.34 -10.53 -25.67
N ARG A 148 21.01 -9.72 -24.85
CA ARG A 148 21.10 -8.27 -24.99
C ARG A 148 22.54 -7.78 -24.93
N THR A 149 22.79 -6.65 -25.61
CA THR A 149 24.03 -5.90 -25.43
C THR A 149 23.93 -4.99 -24.20
N PRO A 150 25.06 -4.53 -23.63
CA PRO A 150 25.05 -3.58 -22.50
C PRO A 150 24.22 -2.33 -22.79
N GLU A 151 24.29 -1.75 -23.99
CA GLU A 151 23.54 -0.57 -24.40
C GLU A 151 22.02 -0.84 -24.42
N GLN A 152 21.61 -2.04 -24.87
CA GLN A 152 20.18 -2.43 -24.84
C GLN A 152 19.66 -2.59 -23.41
N VAL A 153 20.49 -3.10 -22.50
CA VAL A 153 20.18 -3.19 -21.07
C VAL A 153 20.04 -1.78 -20.49
N ARG A 154 20.99 -0.89 -20.77
CA ARG A 154 20.97 0.52 -20.32
C ARG A 154 19.70 1.22 -20.79
N PHE A 155 19.34 1.09 -22.05
CA PHE A 155 18.10 1.67 -22.58
C PHE A 155 16.85 1.18 -21.80
N THR A 156 16.79 -0.12 -21.48
CA THR A 156 15.67 -0.67 -20.68
C THR A 156 15.66 -0.12 -19.26
N VAL A 157 16.82 0.04 -18.63
CA VAL A 157 16.97 0.63 -17.31
C VAL A 157 16.48 2.08 -17.32
N GLU A 158 16.93 2.89 -18.28
CA GLU A 158 16.53 4.31 -18.39
C GLU A 158 15.04 4.48 -18.64
N ALA A 159 14.45 3.70 -19.55
CA ALA A 159 13.02 3.73 -19.83
C ALA A 159 12.17 3.29 -18.61
N SER A 160 12.66 2.29 -17.88
CA SER A 160 12.00 1.81 -16.66
C SER A 160 12.10 2.82 -15.54
N THR A 161 13.26 3.46 -15.36
CA THR A 161 13.50 4.53 -14.39
C THR A 161 12.54 5.70 -14.63
N ALA A 162 12.41 6.15 -15.88
CA ALA A 162 11.46 7.22 -16.22
C ALA A 162 10.00 6.86 -15.86
N THR A 163 9.60 5.60 -16.05
CA THR A 163 8.25 5.13 -15.66
C THR A 163 8.07 5.14 -14.14
N ILE A 164 9.09 4.73 -13.38
CA ILE A 164 9.08 4.71 -11.91
C ILE A 164 9.01 6.13 -11.35
N GLU A 165 9.81 7.04 -11.89
CA GLU A 165 9.83 8.44 -11.48
C GLU A 165 8.51 9.16 -11.80
N ALA A 166 7.91 8.86 -12.95
CA ALA A 166 6.59 9.38 -13.32
C ALA A 166 5.47 8.92 -12.36
N ALA A 167 5.62 7.76 -11.72
CA ALA A 167 4.71 7.28 -10.68
C ALA A 167 4.89 7.98 -9.31
N GLY A 168 5.96 8.76 -9.13
CA GLY A 168 6.22 9.52 -7.89
C GLY A 168 7.11 8.79 -6.89
N THR A 169 7.88 7.80 -7.30
CA THR A 169 8.95 7.19 -6.50
C THR A 169 10.27 7.22 -7.27
N LYS A 170 11.35 6.66 -6.74
CA LYS A 170 12.66 6.69 -7.41
C LYS A 170 13.35 5.33 -7.41
N VAL A 171 14.23 5.13 -8.38
CA VAL A 171 15.19 4.03 -8.39
C VAL A 171 16.36 4.39 -7.48
N VAL A 172 16.72 3.49 -6.56
CA VAL A 172 17.85 3.65 -5.64
C VAL A 172 18.98 2.66 -5.91
N GLY A 173 18.74 1.69 -6.79
CA GLY A 173 19.74 0.75 -7.25
C GLY A 173 19.22 -0.11 -8.39
N VAL A 174 20.12 -0.62 -9.21
CA VAL A 174 19.83 -1.46 -10.38
C VAL A 174 20.52 -2.80 -10.24
N PHE A 175 19.78 -3.87 -10.43
CA PHE A 175 20.30 -5.22 -10.53
C PHE A 175 20.19 -5.69 -11.97
N ILE A 176 21.35 -5.97 -12.59
CA ILE A 176 21.42 -6.58 -13.93
C ILE A 176 21.58 -8.08 -13.71
N THR A 177 20.58 -8.85 -14.08
CA THR A 177 20.47 -10.28 -13.80
C THR A 177 20.69 -11.14 -15.04
N GLY A 178 21.02 -12.41 -14.85
CA GLY A 178 21.27 -13.33 -15.96
C GLY A 178 22.60 -13.14 -16.65
N CYS A 179 23.57 -12.52 -15.95
CA CYS A 179 24.91 -12.29 -16.49
C CYS A 179 25.66 -13.62 -16.70
N LYS A 180 26.38 -13.71 -17.83
CA LYS A 180 27.40 -14.72 -18.08
C LYS A 180 28.74 -14.20 -17.59
N ASP A 181 29.72 -15.11 -17.44
CA ASP A 181 31.02 -14.82 -16.84
C ASP A 181 31.82 -13.68 -17.54
N ASP A 182 31.60 -13.44 -18.83
CA ASP A 182 32.25 -12.42 -19.64
C ASP A 182 31.51 -11.06 -19.71
N GLN A 183 30.30 -10.96 -19.15
CA GLN A 183 29.47 -9.79 -19.28
C GLN A 183 29.63 -8.71 -18.21
N PRO A 184 29.96 -9.04 -16.95
CA PRO A 184 30.00 -8.04 -15.86
C PRO A 184 30.90 -6.84 -16.13
N GLU A 185 32.09 -7.07 -16.71
CA GLU A 185 33.06 -6.00 -17.02
C GLU A 185 32.48 -4.99 -18.03
N ALA A 186 31.90 -5.49 -19.14
CA ALA A 186 31.28 -4.64 -20.15
C ALA A 186 30.05 -3.87 -19.62
N LEU A 187 29.26 -4.51 -18.76
CA LEU A 187 28.12 -3.86 -18.10
C LEU A 187 28.60 -2.79 -17.10
N HIS A 188 29.60 -3.06 -16.27
CA HIS A 188 30.15 -2.06 -15.37
C HIS A 188 30.73 -0.85 -16.13
N ALA A 189 31.38 -1.07 -17.29
CA ALA A 189 31.86 0.01 -18.12
C ALA A 189 30.72 0.85 -18.71
N GLU A 190 29.64 0.21 -19.19
CA GLU A 190 28.45 0.89 -19.72
C GLU A 190 27.70 1.71 -18.67
N PHE A 191 27.68 1.26 -17.42
CA PHE A 191 26.98 1.92 -16.32
C PHE A 191 27.90 2.73 -15.39
N ALA A 192 29.15 3.00 -15.78
CA ALA A 192 30.13 3.69 -14.93
C ALA A 192 29.69 5.11 -14.51
N ASP A 193 28.87 5.79 -15.31
CA ASP A 193 28.31 7.11 -15.08
C ASP A 193 26.86 7.09 -14.55
N TYR A 194 26.30 5.90 -14.25
CA TYR A 194 24.92 5.79 -13.83
C TYR A 194 24.74 6.33 -12.39
N PRO A 195 23.67 7.10 -12.11
CA PRO A 195 23.59 7.90 -10.86
C PRO A 195 23.31 7.09 -9.58
N VAL A 196 23.00 5.80 -9.71
CA VAL A 196 22.77 4.89 -8.58
C VAL A 196 23.61 3.63 -8.72
N PRO A 197 23.88 2.89 -7.62
CA PRO A 197 24.62 1.64 -7.69
C PRO A 197 24.03 0.63 -8.66
N VAL A 198 24.91 -0.07 -9.37
CA VAL A 198 24.55 -1.13 -10.33
C VAL A 198 25.29 -2.40 -9.95
N TRP A 199 24.54 -3.45 -9.68
CA TRP A 199 25.06 -4.79 -9.35
C TRP A 199 24.73 -5.78 -10.47
N THR A 200 25.64 -6.70 -10.73
CA THR A 200 25.47 -7.77 -11.70
C THR A 200 25.28 -9.10 -11.00
N LEU A 201 24.31 -9.91 -11.41
CA LEU A 201 24.02 -11.23 -10.83
C LEU A 201 23.93 -12.30 -11.93
N PRO A 202 24.46 -13.51 -11.70
CA PRO A 202 24.30 -14.62 -12.62
C PRO A 202 22.82 -15.06 -12.72
N ALA A 203 22.52 -15.86 -13.75
CA ALA A 203 21.22 -16.51 -13.84
C ALA A 203 21.08 -17.61 -12.78
N VAL A 204 19.92 -17.67 -12.12
CA VAL A 204 19.54 -18.77 -11.23
C VAL A 204 18.15 -19.25 -11.59
N ASP A 205 18.02 -20.54 -11.89
CA ASP A 205 16.72 -21.16 -12.16
C ASP A 205 16.12 -21.73 -10.86
N PHE A 206 15.05 -21.11 -10.39
CA PHE A 206 14.35 -21.54 -9.18
C PHE A 206 13.55 -22.85 -9.34
N SER A 207 13.53 -23.46 -10.51
CA SER A 207 12.98 -24.82 -10.71
C SER A 207 13.99 -25.92 -10.38
N GLU A 208 15.28 -25.59 -10.25
CA GLU A 208 16.33 -26.55 -9.89
C GLU A 208 16.43 -26.78 -8.38
N GLU A 209 16.85 -28.00 -8.03
CA GLU A 209 17.18 -28.31 -6.62
C GLU A 209 18.37 -27.48 -6.15
N GLY A 210 18.28 -26.94 -4.93
CA GLY A 210 19.31 -26.09 -4.35
C GLY A 210 19.36 -24.65 -4.88
N ALA A 211 18.38 -24.23 -5.70
CA ALA A 211 18.33 -22.88 -6.28
C ALA A 211 18.35 -21.76 -5.23
N VAL A 212 17.73 -21.98 -4.07
CA VAL A 212 17.71 -21.02 -2.95
C VAL A 212 19.14 -20.78 -2.43
N ALA A 213 19.92 -21.85 -2.22
CA ALA A 213 21.31 -21.74 -1.77
C ALA A 213 22.19 -21.06 -2.85
N LYS A 214 22.05 -21.47 -4.12
CA LYS A 214 22.77 -20.84 -5.25
C LYS A 214 22.44 -19.34 -5.37
N ALA A 215 21.18 -18.96 -5.21
CA ALA A 215 20.74 -17.56 -5.27
C ALA A 215 21.35 -16.73 -4.12
N SER A 216 21.34 -17.28 -2.89
CA SER A 216 21.91 -16.62 -1.72
C SER A 216 23.43 -16.45 -1.84
N GLU A 217 24.14 -17.47 -2.32
CA GLU A 217 25.59 -17.41 -2.58
C GLU A 217 25.92 -16.39 -3.66
N ALA A 218 25.21 -16.45 -4.81
CA ALA A 218 25.40 -15.50 -5.89
C ALA A 218 25.15 -14.06 -5.46
N PHE A 219 24.13 -13.81 -4.63
CA PHE A 219 23.86 -12.48 -4.11
C PHE A 219 24.95 -12.01 -3.16
N SER A 220 25.31 -12.80 -2.14
CA SER A 220 26.32 -12.43 -1.14
C SER A 220 27.72 -12.24 -1.71
N PHE A 221 28.05 -12.91 -2.82
CA PHE A 221 29.34 -12.75 -3.51
C PHE A 221 29.41 -11.45 -4.33
N ASN A 222 28.31 -11.01 -4.92
CA ASN A 222 28.29 -9.88 -5.86
C ASN A 222 27.75 -8.57 -5.27
N VAL A 223 27.16 -8.59 -4.07
CA VAL A 223 26.49 -7.43 -3.46
C VAL A 223 27.05 -7.18 -2.07
N ASP A 224 27.68 -6.03 -1.90
CA ASP A 224 28.04 -5.57 -0.57
C ASP A 224 26.79 -5.09 0.17
N THR A 225 26.54 -5.65 1.35
CA THR A 225 25.36 -5.35 2.16
C THR A 225 25.37 -3.91 2.68
N ALA A 226 26.54 -3.33 2.93
CA ALA A 226 26.63 -1.94 3.39
C ALA A 226 26.26 -0.96 2.27
N ASP A 227 26.73 -1.21 1.05
CA ASP A 227 26.38 -0.40 -0.13
C ASP A 227 24.90 -0.51 -0.44
N LEU A 228 24.32 -1.72 -0.34
CA LEU A 228 22.88 -1.94 -0.52
C LEU A 228 22.06 -1.15 0.50
N LEU A 229 22.44 -1.20 1.77
CA LEU A 229 21.77 -0.44 2.83
C LEU A 229 21.90 1.06 2.63
N ALA A 230 23.09 1.54 2.29
CA ALA A 230 23.31 2.97 2.02
C ALA A 230 22.41 3.45 0.85
N ALA A 231 22.20 2.61 -0.17
CA ALA A 231 21.30 2.92 -1.27
C ALA A 231 19.81 2.95 -0.84
N ILE A 232 19.38 1.99 -0.03
CA ILE A 232 17.98 1.88 0.43
C ILE A 232 17.64 2.97 1.45
N ASP A 233 18.52 3.23 2.39
CA ASP A 233 18.31 4.21 3.48
C ASP A 233 18.60 5.66 3.03
N ALA A 234 19.02 5.88 1.79
CA ALA A 234 19.25 7.22 1.25
C ALA A 234 17.98 8.08 1.31
N PRO A 235 18.02 9.28 1.92
CA PRO A 235 16.84 10.13 2.05
C PRO A 235 16.23 10.46 0.70
N PHE A 236 14.89 10.38 0.60
CA PHE A 236 14.17 10.85 -0.56
C PHE A 236 12.77 11.34 -0.15
N GLU A 237 12.31 12.36 -0.86
CA GLU A 237 10.96 12.87 -0.67
C GLU A 237 9.99 12.08 -1.55
N VAL A 238 8.99 11.49 -0.93
CA VAL A 238 7.90 10.80 -1.63
C VAL A 238 6.65 11.66 -1.55
N PRO A 239 6.06 12.05 -2.68
CA PRO A 239 4.75 12.70 -2.68
C PRO A 239 3.73 11.80 -1.98
N THR A 240 2.87 12.39 -1.16
CA THR A 240 1.77 11.63 -0.57
C THR A 240 0.72 11.36 -1.64
N THR A 241 0.56 10.11 -2.03
CA THR A 241 -0.46 9.71 -3.00
C THR A 241 -1.88 9.81 -2.41
N PRO A 242 -2.92 9.94 -3.24
CA PRO A 242 -4.31 9.95 -2.76
C PRO A 242 -4.67 8.73 -1.90
N TYR A 243 -4.18 7.55 -2.23
CA TYR A 243 -4.46 6.32 -1.47
C TYR A 243 -3.76 6.31 -0.12
N ALA A 244 -2.47 6.68 -0.07
CA ALA A 244 -1.74 6.81 1.18
C ALA A 244 -2.36 7.89 2.10
N PHE A 245 -2.83 9.00 1.52
CA PHE A 245 -3.52 10.05 2.26
C PHE A 245 -4.86 9.56 2.83
N GLN A 246 -5.69 8.96 1.98
CA GLN A 246 -7.00 8.42 2.39
C GLN A 246 -6.84 7.39 3.51
N TYR A 247 -5.88 6.46 3.37
CA TYR A 247 -5.63 5.48 4.41
C TYR A 247 -5.19 6.12 5.73
N SER A 248 -4.28 7.10 5.67
CA SER A 248 -3.86 7.86 6.86
C SER A 248 -5.03 8.57 7.56
N LEU A 249 -5.97 9.14 6.79
CA LEU A 249 -7.18 9.75 7.34
C LEU A 249 -8.06 8.73 8.05
N LEU A 250 -8.32 7.59 7.42
CA LEU A 250 -9.13 6.52 8.00
C LEU A 250 -8.50 5.97 9.28
N GLY A 251 -7.17 5.78 9.29
CA GLY A 251 -6.42 5.36 10.49
C GLY A 251 -6.55 6.36 11.65
N LYS A 252 -6.41 7.66 11.38
CA LYS A 252 -6.62 8.71 12.39
C LYS A 252 -8.05 8.74 12.92
N ALA A 253 -9.04 8.59 12.03
CA ALA A 253 -10.45 8.53 12.41
C ALA A 253 -10.75 7.31 13.31
N LYS A 254 -10.16 6.16 13.00
CA LYS A 254 -10.29 4.94 13.79
C LYS A 254 -9.64 5.07 15.18
N ALA A 255 -8.47 5.71 15.26
CA ALA A 255 -7.74 5.92 16.51
C ALA A 255 -8.45 6.90 17.46
N ASP A 256 -9.19 7.87 16.92
CA ASP A 256 -9.99 8.84 17.69
C ASP A 256 -11.43 8.82 17.19
N ARG A 257 -12.10 7.67 17.41
CA ARG A 257 -13.44 7.37 16.92
C ARG A 257 -14.46 8.40 17.42
N LYS A 258 -15.19 9.00 16.50
CA LYS A 258 -16.22 10.00 16.77
C LYS A 258 -17.59 9.50 16.33
N THR A 259 -18.61 10.02 17.01
CA THR A 259 -19.99 9.88 16.54
C THR A 259 -20.35 11.08 15.66
N ILE A 260 -20.82 10.82 14.46
CA ILE A 260 -21.23 11.83 13.48
C ILE A 260 -22.71 11.68 13.22
N VAL A 261 -23.44 12.79 13.24
CA VAL A 261 -24.86 12.83 12.88
C VAL A 261 -24.98 13.23 11.42
N LEU A 262 -25.68 12.44 10.63
CA LEU A 262 -25.99 12.70 9.22
C LEU A 262 -27.48 13.09 9.11
N PRO A 263 -27.82 14.36 8.85
CA PRO A 263 -29.19 14.84 8.87
C PRO A 263 -29.99 14.50 7.61
N GLU A 264 -29.34 14.07 6.52
CA GLU A 264 -29.95 13.83 5.20
C GLU A 264 -29.96 12.33 4.87
N GLY A 265 -30.66 11.54 5.72
CA GLY A 265 -30.70 10.07 5.57
C GLY A 265 -31.43 9.56 4.32
N GLU A 266 -32.16 10.40 3.60
CA GLU A 266 -32.85 10.04 2.34
C GLU A 266 -31.97 10.25 1.10
N GLU A 267 -30.84 10.97 1.23
CA GLU A 267 -29.93 11.25 0.10
C GLU A 267 -29.01 10.06 -0.22
N ASP A 268 -29.12 9.53 -1.43
CA ASP A 268 -28.32 8.38 -1.90
C ASP A 268 -26.80 8.54 -1.68
N ARG A 269 -26.30 9.78 -1.82
CA ARG A 269 -24.85 10.07 -1.63
C ARG A 269 -24.44 9.93 -0.19
N ILE A 270 -25.31 10.36 0.72
CA ILE A 270 -25.07 10.27 2.18
C ILE A 270 -25.13 8.81 2.62
N ILE A 271 -26.14 8.06 2.17
CA ILE A 271 -26.27 6.63 2.49
C ILE A 271 -25.07 5.82 1.99
N LYS A 272 -24.60 6.09 0.75
CA LYS A 272 -23.39 5.45 0.19
C LYS A 272 -22.14 5.80 0.98
N ALA A 273 -21.97 7.05 1.39
CA ALA A 273 -20.85 7.48 2.21
C ALA A 273 -20.92 6.86 3.61
N ALA A 274 -22.11 6.76 4.20
CA ALA A 274 -22.33 6.09 5.49
C ALA A 274 -21.93 4.61 5.41
N ASP A 275 -22.42 3.88 4.40
CA ASP A 275 -22.07 2.47 4.20
C ASP A 275 -20.57 2.24 4.07
N TYR A 276 -19.90 3.09 3.27
CA TYR A 276 -18.44 3.05 3.10
C TYR A 276 -17.67 3.22 4.41
N LEU A 277 -18.10 4.14 5.28
CA LEU A 277 -17.45 4.39 6.57
C LEU A 277 -17.75 3.30 7.60
N LEU A 278 -18.99 2.81 7.62
CA LEU A 278 -19.44 1.73 8.51
C LEU A 278 -18.82 0.37 8.15
N GLU A 279 -18.62 0.10 6.84
CA GLU A 279 -17.90 -1.09 6.39
C GLU A 279 -16.48 -1.13 6.98
N ARG A 280 -15.81 0.02 7.04
CA ARG A 280 -14.43 0.19 7.51
C ARG A 280 -14.30 0.39 9.03
N ASP A 281 -15.42 0.49 9.72
CA ASP A 281 -15.48 0.62 11.18
C ASP A 281 -14.63 1.78 11.73
N VAL A 282 -14.71 2.95 11.10
CA VAL A 282 -13.87 4.12 11.42
C VAL A 282 -14.58 5.21 12.20
N VAL A 283 -15.92 5.22 12.22
CA VAL A 283 -16.77 6.19 12.92
C VAL A 283 -18.04 5.53 13.40
N ASP A 284 -18.71 6.12 14.41
CA ASP A 284 -20.09 5.81 14.76
C ASP A 284 -21.00 6.79 14.03
N LEU A 285 -22.06 6.30 13.39
CA LEU A 285 -23.02 7.14 12.67
C LEU A 285 -24.40 7.12 13.32
N ILE A 286 -25.01 8.29 13.39
CA ILE A 286 -26.43 8.46 13.65
C ILE A 286 -27.02 9.06 12.37
N ILE A 287 -27.92 8.33 11.71
CA ILE A 287 -28.57 8.79 10.48
C ILE A 287 -29.99 9.26 10.85
N ALA A 288 -30.28 10.52 10.55
CA ALA A 288 -31.60 11.08 10.78
C ALA A 288 -32.57 10.67 9.67
N GLY A 289 -33.76 10.21 10.05
CA GLY A 289 -34.81 9.76 9.14
C GLY A 289 -35.48 8.45 9.58
N ASP A 290 -36.35 7.93 8.71
CA ASP A 290 -37.02 6.64 8.94
C ASP A 290 -36.07 5.46 8.69
N GLU A 291 -35.79 4.68 9.72
CA GLU A 291 -34.86 3.53 9.64
C GLU A 291 -35.24 2.54 8.54
N ASN A 292 -36.55 2.20 8.44
CA ASN A 292 -36.99 1.20 7.48
C ASN A 292 -36.85 1.70 6.04
N ALA A 293 -37.16 2.98 5.79
CA ALA A 293 -37.01 3.59 4.49
C ALA A 293 -35.52 3.66 4.06
N ILE A 294 -34.64 4.07 4.98
CA ILE A 294 -33.19 4.16 4.73
C ILE A 294 -32.58 2.79 4.46
N LEU A 295 -32.94 1.78 5.26
CA LEU A 295 -32.43 0.40 5.05
C LEU A 295 -32.97 -0.19 3.74
N ALA A 296 -34.25 -0.01 3.40
CA ALA A 296 -34.82 -0.47 2.15
C ALA A 296 -34.12 0.20 0.94
N ARG A 297 -33.85 1.50 1.02
CA ARG A 297 -33.11 2.21 -0.02
C ARG A 297 -31.65 1.70 -0.13
N GLY A 298 -31.01 1.39 1.01
CA GLY A 298 -29.70 0.77 1.05
C GLY A 298 -29.66 -0.58 0.34
N GLU A 299 -30.66 -1.43 0.54
CA GLU A 299 -30.78 -2.73 -0.15
C GLU A 299 -30.91 -2.56 -1.67
N GLU A 300 -31.75 -1.62 -2.13
CA GLU A 300 -31.88 -1.29 -3.56
C GLU A 300 -30.54 -0.85 -4.17
N LEU A 301 -29.72 -0.13 -3.42
CA LEU A 301 -28.39 0.34 -3.82
C LEU A 301 -27.28 -0.71 -3.64
N GLY A 302 -27.60 -1.88 -3.07
CA GLY A 302 -26.64 -2.97 -2.82
C GLY A 302 -25.69 -2.71 -1.64
N LEU A 303 -26.04 -1.82 -0.72
CA LEU A 303 -25.27 -1.46 0.47
C LEU A 303 -25.50 -2.50 1.58
N LYS A 304 -24.48 -2.81 2.39
CA LYS A 304 -24.52 -3.94 3.33
C LYS A 304 -24.21 -3.57 4.78
N SER A 305 -23.70 -2.37 5.02
CA SER A 305 -23.17 -1.97 6.33
C SER A 305 -24.07 -0.97 7.07
N LEU A 306 -25.11 -0.44 6.42
CA LEU A 306 -25.99 0.60 7.00
C LEU A 306 -26.63 0.16 8.33
N SER A 307 -26.92 -1.13 8.49
CA SER A 307 -27.48 -1.68 9.74
C SER A 307 -26.59 -1.50 10.98
N LYS A 308 -25.33 -1.10 10.80
CA LYS A 308 -24.41 -0.76 11.90
C LYS A 308 -24.62 0.67 12.42
N ALA A 309 -25.34 1.51 11.68
CA ALA A 309 -25.66 2.87 12.14
C ALA A 309 -26.73 2.85 13.22
N LYS A 310 -26.81 3.94 13.98
CA LYS A 310 -28.00 4.28 14.77
C LYS A 310 -28.89 5.14 13.90
N PHE A 311 -30.20 4.99 14.07
CA PHE A 311 -31.19 5.81 13.36
C PHE A 311 -31.90 6.70 14.34
N GLN A 312 -32.20 7.93 13.94
CA GLN A 312 -32.92 8.91 14.74
C GLN A 312 -34.12 9.42 13.96
N ALA A 313 -35.32 9.03 14.37
CA ALA A 313 -36.55 9.57 13.80
C ALA A 313 -36.66 11.07 14.09
N MET A 314 -37.07 11.85 13.09
CA MET A 314 -37.12 13.31 13.18
C MET A 314 -38.31 13.78 14.03
N ASP A 315 -39.28 12.93 14.25
CA ASP A 315 -40.49 13.15 15.08
C ASP A 315 -40.43 12.55 16.50
N ASP A 316 -39.24 12.03 16.88
CA ASP A 316 -39.01 11.51 18.23
C ASP A 316 -39.07 12.63 19.26
N GLU A 317 -40.11 12.60 20.11
CA GLU A 317 -40.39 13.62 21.09
C GLU A 317 -39.30 13.76 22.17
N GLU A 318 -38.56 12.70 22.49
CA GLU A 318 -37.46 12.78 23.48
C GLU A 318 -36.34 13.67 22.97
N VAL A 319 -36.10 13.70 21.66
CA VAL A 319 -35.09 14.53 21.02
C VAL A 319 -35.64 15.85 20.55
N LEU A 320 -36.83 15.85 19.95
CA LEU A 320 -37.46 17.03 19.36
C LEU A 320 -37.83 18.09 20.41
N THR A 321 -38.40 17.72 21.55
CA THR A 321 -38.83 18.66 22.60
C THR A 321 -37.69 19.55 23.10
N PRO A 322 -36.51 19.04 23.51
CA PRO A 322 -35.40 19.88 23.93
C PRO A 322 -34.81 20.71 22.78
N MET A 323 -34.84 20.20 21.54
CA MET A 323 -34.39 20.95 20.35
C MET A 323 -35.30 22.15 20.06
N VAL A 324 -36.62 21.96 20.15
CA VAL A 324 -37.61 23.05 19.98
C VAL A 324 -37.39 24.15 21.05
N ALA A 325 -37.28 23.77 22.33
CA ALA A 325 -37.00 24.70 23.40
C ALA A 325 -35.70 25.50 23.15
N LYS A 326 -34.62 24.80 22.73
CA LYS A 326 -33.35 25.45 22.42
C LYS A 326 -33.41 26.36 21.19
N LEU A 327 -34.12 25.97 20.17
CA LEU A 327 -34.32 26.81 18.98
C LEU A 327 -35.12 28.06 19.29
N CYS A 328 -36.19 27.96 20.10
CA CYS A 328 -36.97 29.11 20.59
C CYS A 328 -36.10 30.07 21.40
N GLU A 329 -35.24 29.56 22.32
CA GLU A 329 -34.27 30.38 23.07
C GLU A 329 -33.34 31.15 22.13
N LEU A 330 -32.70 30.46 21.19
CA LEU A 330 -31.74 31.02 20.23
C LEU A 330 -32.38 32.05 19.28
N ARG A 331 -33.67 31.87 18.97
CA ARG A 331 -34.42 32.71 18.03
C ARG A 331 -35.42 33.64 18.74
N ALA A 332 -35.37 33.79 20.08
CA ALA A 332 -36.26 34.62 20.85
C ALA A 332 -36.37 36.06 20.34
N LYS A 333 -35.25 36.67 19.90
CA LYS A 333 -35.21 38.00 19.29
C LYS A 333 -35.98 38.12 17.94
N LYS A 334 -36.25 36.96 17.29
CA LYS A 334 -37.01 36.90 16.03
C LYS A 334 -38.46 36.48 16.24
N GLY A 335 -38.89 36.31 17.49
CA GLY A 335 -40.27 35.96 17.85
C GLY A 335 -40.68 34.55 17.42
N MET A 336 -39.76 33.60 17.39
CA MET A 336 -40.03 32.21 17.02
C MET A 336 -40.93 31.53 18.04
N THR A 337 -42.05 30.95 17.60
CA THR A 337 -42.95 30.16 18.46
C THR A 337 -42.54 28.68 18.45
N GLU A 338 -43.02 27.93 19.46
CA GLU A 338 -42.76 26.49 19.54
C GLU A 338 -43.30 25.73 18.33
N ASP A 339 -44.47 26.08 17.81
CA ASP A 339 -45.05 25.47 16.62
C ASP A 339 -44.18 25.72 15.37
N GLN A 340 -43.65 26.94 15.22
CA GLN A 340 -42.74 27.29 14.14
C GLN A 340 -41.40 26.54 14.25
N ALA A 341 -40.87 26.46 15.47
CA ALA A 341 -39.65 25.74 15.73
C ALA A 341 -39.81 24.25 15.47
N ARG A 342 -40.91 23.65 15.91
CA ARG A 342 -41.26 22.24 15.69
C ARG A 342 -41.36 21.93 14.20
N LYS A 343 -42.12 22.74 13.45
CA LYS A 343 -42.24 22.60 12.02
C LYS A 343 -40.89 22.68 11.30
N GLN A 344 -40.03 23.63 11.71
CA GLN A 344 -38.72 23.81 11.08
C GLN A 344 -37.72 22.68 11.37
N LEU A 345 -37.92 21.93 12.47
CA LEU A 345 -37.06 20.81 12.85
C LEU A 345 -37.52 19.46 12.27
N THR A 346 -38.75 19.38 11.78
CA THR A 346 -39.34 18.16 11.19
C THR A 346 -39.55 18.24 9.68
N ASP A 347 -39.34 19.39 9.04
CA ASP A 347 -39.25 19.58 7.57
C ASP A 347 -37.83 19.32 7.09
#